data_cc0eb5284c6a0a2395818f8169e77e85
#
_entry.id   cc0eb5284c6a0a2395818f8169e77e85
#
_cell.length_a   1.000
_cell.length_b   1.000
_cell.length_c   1.000
_cell.angle_alpha   90.00
_cell.angle_beta   90.00
_cell.angle_gamma   90.00
#
_symmetry.space_group_name_H-M   'P 1'
#
loop_
_entity.id
_entity.type
_entity.pdbx_description
1 polymer ?
#
loop_
_entity_poly.entity_id
_entity_poly.type
_entity_poly.pdbx_seq_one_letter_code
_entity_poly.pdbx_strand_id
1 'polypeptide(L)'
;MIKAETNGSTLTQFLTSNFSRVSPAVARRICEAASLSTRASIKKIGRDDADKLYQAIQETKIGAPSTDCISPIGEELILKGLYHVVPGEFFCSATRPPGVYRGNPFQIEVGLAYGGTVSTKKISRDELCQLLEETDSRTIKQFLTSTFDGLGSDGADKIVGATKLGKRQSPSKLKPKEIDDLFEAMQHVSVSESQTMQLLRYANRVPLQFKMGDCAVTKTIMSTNWRSYGLTQSRGSLPNGPLTVMVHMASVWVPFTSESKEAIASYPEIEKEIRLGIQAVGRKLGMFMRRRKSIRQEGERRSVFLRYLGEVASAIHEINGANRQTVYDDLLKVAERKTKEADTKLDKHGKKIKDNDQLYGDNVLIVDTESPVGDKSNEKSSGPVQGDLFEEKAKKKTTKKKVARKKPIRSRKK
;
A
#
# COMPACT_ATOMS: atom_id res chain seq x y z
N MET A 1 31.31 -30.04 -11.74
CA MET A 1 31.57 -28.85 -10.96
C MET A 1 32.27 -29.14 -9.63
N ILE A 2 31.79 -30.04 -8.78
CA ILE A 2 32.38 -30.35 -7.45
C ILE A 2 33.85 -30.81 -7.50
N LYS A 3 34.27 -31.50 -8.55
CA LYS A 3 35.64 -32.07 -8.70
C LYS A 3 36.70 -31.13 -9.26
N ALA A 4 36.30 -29.98 -9.82
CA ALA A 4 37.23 -29.16 -10.63
C ALA A 4 37.86 -27.99 -9.83
N GLU A 5 37.31 -27.59 -8.71
CA GLU A 5 37.67 -26.30 -8.08
C GLU A 5 38.08 -26.40 -6.59
N THR A 6 38.19 -27.61 -6.01
CA THR A 6 38.37 -27.70 -4.54
C THR A 6 39.76 -28.11 -4.12
N ASN A 7 40.40 -27.23 -3.39
CA ASN A 7 41.59 -27.51 -2.58
C ASN A 7 41.30 -28.21 -1.23
N GLY A 8 40.02 -28.60 -0.97
CA GLY A 8 39.59 -29.25 0.24
C GLY A 8 39.82 -30.77 0.23
N SER A 9 40.39 -31.31 1.27
CA SER A 9 40.66 -32.75 1.39
C SER A 9 39.46 -33.55 1.85
N THR A 10 38.55 -32.97 2.65
CA THR A 10 37.39 -33.67 3.25
C THR A 10 36.06 -33.03 2.89
N LEU A 11 34.97 -33.83 2.94
CA LEU A 11 33.61 -33.37 2.64
C LEU A 11 33.18 -32.25 3.61
N THR A 12 33.49 -32.36 4.90
CA THR A 12 33.19 -31.32 5.89
C THR A 12 33.89 -30.00 5.54
N GLN A 13 35.16 -30.04 5.17
CA GLN A 13 35.94 -28.88 4.80
C GLN A 13 35.37 -28.21 3.52
N PHE A 14 34.97 -29.02 2.54
CA PHE A 14 34.30 -28.55 1.35
C PHE A 14 33.00 -27.81 1.67
N LEU A 15 32.14 -28.39 2.51
CA LEU A 15 30.86 -27.78 2.88
C LEU A 15 31.06 -26.48 3.65
N THR A 16 32.01 -26.41 4.56
CA THR A 16 32.27 -25.21 5.35
C THR A 16 32.95 -24.07 4.61
N SER A 17 33.78 -24.38 3.60
CA SER A 17 34.50 -23.37 2.84
C SER A 17 33.69 -22.84 1.63
N ASN A 18 32.87 -23.68 1.01
CA ASN A 18 32.15 -23.28 -0.23
C ASN A 18 30.70 -22.84 0.00
N PHE A 19 30.12 -23.13 1.17
CA PHE A 19 28.75 -22.74 1.48
C PHE A 19 28.72 -21.78 2.65
N SER A 20 28.05 -20.66 2.46
CA SER A 20 27.84 -19.67 3.52
C SER A 20 27.02 -20.26 4.67
N ARG A 21 27.42 -19.98 5.92
CA ARG A 21 26.76 -20.41 7.16
C ARG A 21 26.68 -21.92 7.40
N VAL A 22 27.40 -22.69 6.71
CA VAL A 22 27.58 -24.11 7.00
C VAL A 22 28.70 -24.23 8.04
N SER A 23 28.32 -24.20 9.34
CA SER A 23 29.26 -24.51 10.44
C SER A 23 29.65 -25.98 10.41
N PRO A 24 30.75 -26.39 11.06
CA PRO A 24 31.12 -27.80 11.17
C PRO A 24 30.00 -28.70 11.72
N ALA A 25 29.13 -28.18 12.60
CA ALA A 25 27.98 -28.89 13.12
C ALA A 25 26.89 -29.11 12.04
N VAL A 26 26.62 -28.06 11.22
CA VAL A 26 25.68 -28.17 10.11
C VAL A 26 26.23 -29.09 9.02
N ALA A 27 27.53 -29.01 8.71
CA ALA A 27 28.18 -29.90 7.75
C ALA A 27 28.06 -31.37 8.18
N ARG A 28 28.20 -31.69 9.48
CA ARG A 28 27.98 -33.04 10.00
C ARG A 28 26.53 -33.51 9.75
N ARG A 29 25.54 -32.68 10.09
CA ARG A 29 24.11 -33.01 9.85
C ARG A 29 23.82 -33.26 8.38
N ILE A 30 24.40 -32.48 7.47
CA ILE A 30 24.25 -32.68 6.01
C ILE A 30 24.89 -34.02 5.61
N CYS A 31 26.09 -34.32 6.10
CA CYS A 31 26.76 -35.59 5.80
C CYS A 31 25.98 -36.80 6.36
N GLU A 32 25.46 -36.70 7.58
CA GLU A 32 24.62 -37.73 8.21
C GLU A 32 23.34 -37.97 7.40
N ALA A 33 22.63 -36.90 7.02
CA ALA A 33 21.43 -36.99 6.19
C ALA A 33 21.72 -37.62 4.81
N ALA A 34 22.88 -37.34 4.22
CA ALA A 34 23.33 -37.95 2.97
C ALA A 34 23.90 -39.37 3.14
N SER A 35 24.01 -39.88 4.37
CA SER A 35 24.68 -41.16 4.71
C SER A 35 26.13 -41.23 4.24
N LEU A 36 26.82 -40.09 4.29
CA LEU A 36 28.23 -39.96 3.87
C LEU A 36 29.14 -39.67 5.08
N SER A 37 30.36 -40.19 5.05
CA SER A 37 31.35 -39.89 6.10
C SER A 37 31.81 -38.44 6.02
N THR A 38 31.84 -37.75 7.15
CA THR A 38 32.35 -36.37 7.27
C THR A 38 33.81 -36.22 6.81
N ARG A 39 34.59 -37.29 6.87
CA ARG A 39 36.00 -37.37 6.43
C ARG A 39 36.16 -37.95 5.02
N ALA A 40 35.04 -38.21 4.31
CA ALA A 40 35.11 -38.70 2.94
C ALA A 40 35.91 -37.72 2.08
N SER A 41 36.81 -38.29 1.24
CA SER A 41 37.55 -37.50 0.27
C SER A 41 36.66 -37.12 -0.89
N ILE A 42 36.62 -35.82 -1.25
CA ILE A 42 35.81 -35.31 -2.35
C ILE A 42 36.10 -36.01 -3.67
N LYS A 43 37.34 -36.41 -3.90
CA LYS A 43 37.76 -37.11 -5.12
C LYS A 43 37.11 -38.48 -5.28
N LYS A 44 36.66 -39.10 -4.16
CA LYS A 44 36.04 -40.44 -4.15
C LYS A 44 34.52 -40.42 -4.22
N ILE A 45 33.88 -39.24 -4.14
CA ILE A 45 32.42 -39.10 -4.22
C ILE A 45 31.94 -39.43 -5.61
N GLY A 46 31.05 -40.41 -5.71
CA GLY A 46 30.37 -40.79 -6.93
C GLY A 46 29.23 -39.84 -7.30
N ARG A 47 28.58 -40.11 -8.44
CA ARG A 47 27.42 -39.31 -8.87
C ARG A 47 26.24 -39.51 -7.94
N ASP A 48 25.95 -40.72 -7.54
CA ASP A 48 24.85 -41.07 -6.64
C ASP A 48 25.02 -40.44 -5.25
N ASP A 49 26.27 -40.38 -4.75
CA ASP A 49 26.62 -39.73 -3.50
C ASP A 49 26.46 -38.20 -3.59
N ALA A 50 26.78 -37.63 -4.75
CA ALA A 50 26.59 -36.21 -5.01
C ALA A 50 25.11 -35.84 -5.06
N ASP A 51 24.26 -36.70 -5.64
CA ASP A 51 22.80 -36.50 -5.69
C ASP A 51 22.19 -36.60 -4.29
N LYS A 52 22.58 -37.56 -3.45
CA LYS A 52 22.20 -37.68 -2.05
C LYS A 52 22.64 -36.47 -1.24
N LEU A 53 23.88 -36.01 -1.46
CA LEU A 53 24.41 -34.81 -0.80
C LEU A 53 23.61 -33.55 -1.18
N TYR A 54 23.24 -33.41 -2.46
CA TYR A 54 22.44 -32.31 -2.94
C TYR A 54 21.05 -32.31 -2.28
N GLN A 55 20.38 -33.46 -2.20
CA GLN A 55 19.10 -33.58 -1.50
C GLN A 55 19.22 -33.23 -0.01
N ALA A 56 20.24 -33.75 0.68
CA ALA A 56 20.50 -33.46 2.08
C ALA A 56 20.76 -31.97 2.33
N ILE A 57 21.44 -31.26 1.42
CA ILE A 57 21.64 -29.81 1.49
C ILE A 57 20.30 -29.06 1.37
N GLN A 58 19.42 -29.50 0.45
CA GLN A 58 18.12 -28.86 0.26
C GLN A 58 17.17 -29.05 1.47
N GLU A 59 17.22 -30.21 2.11
CA GLU A 59 16.38 -30.55 3.26
C GLU A 59 16.90 -29.98 4.58
N THR A 60 18.21 -29.74 4.69
CA THR A 60 18.80 -29.22 5.94
C THR A 60 18.49 -27.74 6.13
N LYS A 61 17.75 -27.40 7.18
CA LYS A 61 17.52 -26.02 7.57
C LYS A 61 18.84 -25.37 8.00
N ILE A 62 19.38 -24.53 7.14
CA ILE A 62 20.53 -23.65 7.43
C ILE A 62 19.98 -22.33 7.93
N GLY A 63 20.56 -21.79 9.01
CA GLY A 63 20.15 -20.47 9.53
C GLY A 63 20.29 -19.40 8.45
N ALA A 64 19.32 -18.48 8.35
CA ALA A 64 19.37 -17.37 7.42
C ALA A 64 20.66 -16.56 7.62
N PRO A 65 21.30 -16.00 6.57
CA PRO A 65 22.48 -15.16 6.72
C PRO A 65 22.20 -13.93 7.58
N SER A 66 23.23 -13.31 8.17
CA SER A 66 23.07 -12.06 8.91
C SER A 66 22.49 -10.99 8.02
N THR A 67 21.53 -10.26 8.56
CA THR A 67 20.86 -9.16 7.87
C THR A 67 21.50 -7.80 8.18
N ASP A 68 22.54 -7.79 9.01
CA ASP A 68 23.25 -6.56 9.42
C ASP A 68 23.91 -5.84 8.24
N CYS A 69 24.14 -6.59 7.13
CA CYS A 69 24.73 -6.05 5.91
C CYS A 69 23.69 -5.45 4.94
N ILE A 70 22.38 -5.57 5.20
CA ILE A 70 21.34 -4.96 4.39
C ILE A 70 20.70 -3.80 5.16
N SER A 71 20.33 -2.75 4.44
CA SER A 71 19.74 -1.54 5.01
C SER A 71 18.35 -1.31 4.43
N PRO A 72 17.30 -1.94 4.97
CA PRO A 72 15.93 -1.67 4.59
C PRO A 72 15.55 -0.23 4.93
N ILE A 73 14.49 0.28 4.32
CA ILE A 73 13.93 1.61 4.61
C ILE A 73 13.13 1.55 5.92
N GLY A 74 12.35 0.50 6.08
CA GLY A 74 11.40 0.31 7.18
C GLY A 74 9.99 0.78 6.85
N GLU A 75 9.01 0.07 7.39
CA GLU A 75 7.59 0.29 7.08
C GLU A 75 7.11 1.71 7.41
N GLU A 76 7.55 2.27 8.54
CA GLU A 76 7.17 3.62 8.96
C GLU A 76 7.69 4.70 8.01
N LEU A 77 8.94 4.58 7.55
CA LEU A 77 9.53 5.55 6.64
C LEU A 77 8.93 5.45 5.23
N ILE A 78 8.63 4.23 4.76
CA ILE A 78 7.91 4.03 3.49
C ILE A 78 6.53 4.66 3.56
N LEU A 79 5.80 4.45 4.66
CA LEU A 79 4.48 5.03 4.86
C LEU A 79 4.52 6.56 4.87
N LYS A 80 5.47 7.15 5.62
CA LYS A 80 5.70 8.60 5.64
C LYS A 80 6.05 9.13 4.26
N GLY A 81 6.98 8.48 3.57
CA GLY A 81 7.40 8.90 2.23
C GLY A 81 6.25 8.88 1.22
N LEU A 82 5.45 7.82 1.22
CA LEU A 82 4.27 7.74 0.36
C LEU A 82 3.24 8.81 0.70
N TYR A 83 2.97 9.04 1.97
CA TYR A 83 2.01 10.06 2.41
C TYR A 83 2.39 11.47 1.99
N HIS A 84 3.69 11.81 2.02
CA HIS A 84 4.17 13.14 1.64
C HIS A 84 4.27 13.35 0.13
N VAL A 85 4.54 12.29 -0.64
CA VAL A 85 4.85 12.42 -2.08
C VAL A 85 3.66 12.05 -2.96
N VAL A 86 2.85 11.08 -2.54
CA VAL A 86 1.77 10.53 -3.35
C VAL A 86 0.43 10.97 -2.77
N PRO A 87 -0.44 11.63 -3.56
CA PRO A 87 -1.79 11.90 -3.10
C PRO A 87 -2.55 10.60 -2.88
N GLY A 88 -3.28 10.49 -1.78
CA GLY A 88 -4.01 9.26 -1.44
C GLY A 88 -4.94 9.41 -0.24
N GLU A 89 -5.90 8.52 -0.15
CA GLU A 89 -6.82 8.38 0.99
C GLU A 89 -6.39 7.23 1.91
N PHE A 90 -5.76 6.22 1.34
CA PHE A 90 -5.34 5.01 2.05
C PHE A 90 -3.88 4.71 1.73
N PHE A 91 -3.09 4.52 2.79
CA PHE A 91 -1.68 4.18 2.70
C PHE A 91 -1.39 2.96 3.55
N CYS A 92 -0.59 2.05 3.05
CA CYS A 92 -0.11 0.93 3.83
C CYS A 92 1.27 0.47 3.36
N SER A 93 1.98 -0.19 4.25
CA SER A 93 3.29 -0.78 3.97
C SER A 93 3.39 -2.18 4.56
N ALA A 94 4.33 -2.95 4.05
CA ALA A 94 4.68 -4.26 4.55
C ALA A 94 6.14 -4.58 4.21
N THR A 95 6.88 -5.06 5.20
CA THR A 95 8.24 -5.54 5.06
C THR A 95 8.24 -7.07 5.18
N ARG A 96 8.86 -7.74 4.22
CA ARG A 96 9.00 -9.19 4.26
C ARG A 96 10.17 -9.61 5.14
N PRO A 97 10.12 -10.78 5.77
CA PRO A 97 11.30 -11.36 6.39
C PRO A 97 12.44 -11.48 5.35
N PRO A 98 13.70 -11.36 5.78
CA PRO A 98 14.82 -11.53 4.88
C PRO A 98 14.82 -12.90 4.20
N GLY A 99 15.00 -12.88 2.88
CA GLY A 99 15.20 -14.07 2.05
C GLY A 99 16.65 -14.22 1.66
N VAL A 100 16.96 -15.33 1.00
CA VAL A 100 18.31 -15.62 0.49
C VAL A 100 18.22 -16.01 -0.98
N TYR A 101 19.06 -15.38 -1.78
CA TYR A 101 19.25 -15.72 -3.19
C TYR A 101 20.75 -15.95 -3.44
N ARG A 102 21.11 -17.15 -3.90
CA ARG A 102 22.51 -17.58 -4.16
C ARG A 102 23.46 -17.21 -3.00
N GLY A 103 23.04 -17.42 -1.75
CA GLY A 103 23.84 -17.12 -0.56
C GLY A 103 23.82 -15.65 -0.13
N ASN A 104 23.28 -14.75 -0.92
CA ASN A 104 23.17 -13.33 -0.57
C ASN A 104 21.81 -13.04 0.10
N PRO A 105 21.81 -12.37 1.25
CA PRO A 105 20.57 -11.94 1.88
C PRO A 105 19.94 -10.79 1.10
N PHE A 106 18.61 -10.82 1.04
CA PHE A 106 17.81 -9.72 0.51
C PHE A 106 16.54 -9.54 1.32
N GLN A 107 15.97 -8.37 1.24
CA GLN A 107 14.71 -8.04 1.89
C GLN A 107 13.82 -7.24 0.95
N ILE A 108 12.55 -7.59 0.89
CA ILE A 108 11.55 -6.89 0.09
C ILE A 108 10.65 -6.07 0.98
N GLU A 109 10.45 -4.83 0.60
CA GLU A 109 9.55 -3.89 1.22
C GLU A 109 8.56 -3.39 0.18
N VAL A 110 7.30 -3.34 0.54
CA VAL A 110 6.22 -2.90 -0.35
C VAL A 110 5.42 -1.82 0.34
N GLY A 111 5.23 -0.71 -0.35
CA GLY A 111 4.33 0.35 0.03
C GLY A 111 3.20 0.48 -0.99
N LEU A 112 2.04 0.92 -0.55
CA LEU A 112 0.87 1.11 -1.38
C LEU A 112 0.12 2.37 -0.95
N ALA A 113 -0.20 3.22 -1.92
CA ALA A 113 -1.12 4.34 -1.77
C ALA A 113 -2.32 4.15 -2.70
N TYR A 114 -3.52 4.39 -2.21
CA TYR A 114 -4.76 4.31 -2.98
C TYR A 114 -5.63 5.53 -2.75
N GLY A 115 -6.32 5.97 -3.81
CA GLY A 115 -7.08 7.20 -3.80
C GLY A 115 -6.19 8.40 -4.14
N GLY A 116 -6.66 9.59 -3.90
CA GLY A 116 -5.95 10.78 -4.35
C GLY A 116 -6.10 10.93 -5.85
N THR A 117 -7.32 11.19 -6.28
CA THR A 117 -7.49 11.95 -7.51
C THR A 117 -6.62 13.18 -7.35
N VAL A 118 -5.77 13.49 -8.32
CA VAL A 118 -5.18 14.82 -8.43
C VAL A 118 -6.36 15.76 -8.45
N SER A 119 -6.62 16.33 -7.30
CA SER A 119 -7.84 17.06 -7.08
C SER A 119 -7.65 18.36 -7.84
N THR A 120 -8.30 18.47 -8.99
CA THR A 120 -8.68 19.78 -9.53
C THR A 120 -9.26 20.69 -8.43
N LYS A 121 -9.70 20.12 -7.33
CA LYS A 121 -10.22 20.75 -6.10
C LYS A 121 -9.17 21.39 -5.18
N LYS A 122 -7.89 21.13 -5.36
CA LYS A 122 -6.82 21.71 -4.51
C LYS A 122 -6.23 23.00 -5.04
N ILE A 123 -6.59 23.41 -6.24
CA ILE A 123 -6.13 24.65 -6.84
C ILE A 123 -7.04 25.78 -6.40
N SER A 124 -6.45 26.88 -5.98
CA SER A 124 -7.16 28.13 -5.78
C SER A 124 -7.50 28.77 -7.13
N ARG A 125 -8.50 29.66 -7.15
CA ARG A 125 -8.86 30.41 -8.36
C ARG A 125 -7.67 31.20 -8.93
N ASP A 126 -6.88 31.79 -8.05
CA ASP A 126 -5.74 32.63 -8.44
C ASP A 126 -4.60 31.80 -9.05
N GLU A 127 -4.34 30.61 -8.51
CA GLU A 127 -3.39 29.66 -9.09
C GLU A 127 -3.87 29.17 -10.46
N LEU A 128 -5.18 28.94 -10.64
CA LEU A 128 -5.72 28.58 -11.95
C LEU A 128 -5.52 29.71 -12.98
N CYS A 129 -5.71 30.97 -12.59
CA CYS A 129 -5.45 32.14 -13.46
C CYS A 129 -3.99 32.18 -13.89
N GLN A 130 -3.04 32.01 -12.95
CA GLN A 130 -1.61 31.99 -13.27
C GLN A 130 -1.25 30.86 -14.24
N LEU A 131 -1.74 29.64 -13.99
CA LEU A 131 -1.51 28.51 -14.90
C LEU A 131 -2.10 28.70 -16.29
N LEU A 132 -3.24 29.39 -16.40
CA LEU A 132 -3.85 29.73 -17.70
C LEU A 132 -3.06 30.79 -18.46
N GLU A 133 -2.38 31.70 -17.76
CA GLU A 133 -1.51 32.74 -18.36
C GLU A 133 -0.16 32.15 -18.79
N GLU A 134 0.41 31.22 -18.00
CA GLU A 134 1.73 30.63 -18.26
C GLU A 134 1.70 29.46 -19.26
N THR A 135 0.52 28.99 -19.66
CA THR A 135 0.43 27.78 -20.48
C THR A 135 0.65 28.03 -21.96
N ASP A 136 1.46 27.18 -22.59
CA ASP A 136 1.65 27.13 -24.05
C ASP A 136 0.58 26.27 -24.77
N SER A 137 -0.41 25.77 -24.02
CA SER A 137 -1.43 24.89 -24.58
C SER A 137 -2.36 25.62 -25.55
N ARG A 138 -2.62 25.02 -26.70
CA ARG A 138 -3.48 25.60 -27.73
C ARG A 138 -4.97 25.49 -27.44
N THR A 139 -5.37 24.53 -26.62
CA THR A 139 -6.78 24.25 -26.28
C THR A 139 -6.97 24.01 -24.79
N ILE A 140 -8.16 24.33 -24.25
CA ILE A 140 -8.52 24.07 -22.85
C ILE A 140 -8.38 22.58 -22.52
N LYS A 141 -8.79 21.70 -23.44
CA LYS A 141 -8.64 20.26 -23.25
C LYS A 141 -7.17 19.86 -23.11
N GLN A 142 -6.29 20.39 -23.95
CA GLN A 142 -4.86 20.13 -23.87
C GLN A 142 -4.25 20.69 -22.58
N PHE A 143 -4.64 21.89 -22.19
CA PHE A 143 -4.25 22.51 -20.92
C PHE A 143 -4.63 21.60 -19.74
N LEU A 144 -5.88 21.17 -19.66
CA LEU A 144 -6.36 20.30 -18.58
C LEU A 144 -5.58 18.97 -18.53
N THR A 145 -5.31 18.34 -19.67
CA THR A 145 -4.60 17.05 -19.71
C THR A 145 -3.10 17.16 -19.51
N SER A 146 -2.47 18.31 -19.80
CA SER A 146 -1.02 18.50 -19.63
C SER A 146 -0.64 19.08 -18.27
N THR A 147 -1.51 19.91 -17.69
CA THR A 147 -1.21 20.61 -16.42
C THR A 147 -1.65 19.81 -15.21
N PHE A 148 -2.72 19.01 -15.35
CA PHE A 148 -3.25 18.21 -14.25
C PHE A 148 -2.88 16.75 -14.45
N ASP A 149 -1.92 16.27 -13.66
CA ASP A 149 -1.53 14.87 -13.67
C ASP A 149 -2.72 13.98 -13.32
N GLY A 150 -2.99 13.01 -14.22
CA GLY A 150 -4.07 12.08 -14.00
C GLY A 150 -5.42 12.52 -14.59
N LEU A 151 -5.56 13.70 -15.15
CA LEU A 151 -6.74 14.11 -15.89
C LEU A 151 -6.67 13.61 -17.33
N GLY A 152 -7.27 12.44 -17.57
CA GLY A 152 -7.34 11.89 -18.94
C GLY A 152 -8.26 12.68 -19.86
N SER A 153 -8.21 12.34 -21.16
CA SER A 153 -9.03 12.95 -22.21
C SER A 153 -10.53 13.00 -21.87
N ASP A 154 -11.05 11.91 -21.29
CA ASP A 154 -12.47 11.78 -20.92
C ASP A 154 -12.85 12.67 -19.74
N GLY A 155 -11.92 12.83 -18.79
CA GLY A 155 -12.09 13.73 -17.64
C GLY A 155 -12.11 15.20 -18.09
N ALA A 156 -11.18 15.58 -18.93
CA ALA A 156 -11.15 16.92 -19.52
C ALA A 156 -12.41 17.19 -20.35
N ASP A 157 -12.92 16.21 -21.11
CA ASP A 157 -14.17 16.34 -21.86
C ASP A 157 -15.39 16.53 -20.95
N LYS A 158 -15.44 15.89 -19.79
CA LYS A 158 -16.50 16.08 -18.79
C LYS A 158 -16.45 17.45 -18.16
N ILE A 159 -15.25 17.93 -17.77
CA ILE A 159 -15.10 19.28 -17.22
C ILE A 159 -15.50 20.34 -18.23
N VAL A 160 -14.98 20.26 -19.46
CA VAL A 160 -15.35 21.21 -20.53
C VAL A 160 -16.84 21.09 -20.89
N GLY A 161 -17.41 19.88 -20.87
CA GLY A 161 -18.83 19.64 -21.12
C GLY A 161 -19.76 20.19 -20.04
N ALA A 162 -19.29 20.32 -18.80
CA ALA A 162 -20.02 20.96 -17.70
C ALA A 162 -20.00 22.49 -17.79
N THR A 163 -19.08 23.05 -18.56
CA THR A 163 -18.99 24.48 -18.87
C THR A 163 -19.61 24.78 -20.23
N LYS A 164 -19.90 26.06 -20.50
CA LYS A 164 -20.33 26.51 -21.83
C LYS A 164 -19.13 26.75 -22.78
N LEU A 165 -17.96 26.28 -22.43
CA LEU A 165 -16.72 26.52 -23.16
C LEU A 165 -16.56 25.57 -24.34
N GLY A 166 -15.99 26.08 -25.43
CA GLY A 166 -15.63 25.26 -26.58
C GLY A 166 -14.40 24.41 -26.32
N LYS A 167 -14.43 23.14 -26.68
CA LYS A 167 -13.30 22.18 -26.48
C LYS A 167 -11.99 22.64 -27.12
N ARG A 168 -12.07 23.49 -28.19
CA ARG A 168 -10.93 24.03 -28.93
C ARG A 168 -10.61 25.48 -28.57
N GLN A 169 -11.27 26.06 -27.57
CA GLN A 169 -11.00 27.42 -27.12
C GLN A 169 -9.59 27.54 -26.53
N SER A 170 -8.90 28.64 -26.76
CA SER A 170 -7.56 28.88 -26.23
C SER A 170 -7.64 29.29 -24.76
N PRO A 171 -6.82 28.72 -23.87
CA PRO A 171 -6.77 29.06 -22.44
C PRO A 171 -6.51 30.56 -22.21
N SER A 172 -5.62 31.17 -22.99
CA SER A 172 -5.21 32.58 -22.87
C SER A 172 -6.28 33.62 -23.29
N LYS A 173 -7.41 33.17 -23.88
CA LYS A 173 -8.50 34.04 -24.32
C LYS A 173 -9.77 33.90 -23.50
N LEU A 174 -9.69 33.25 -22.34
CA LEU A 174 -10.83 33.08 -21.45
C LEU A 174 -11.18 34.42 -20.76
N LYS A 175 -12.47 34.70 -20.69
CA LYS A 175 -12.99 35.83 -19.91
C LYS A 175 -13.05 35.45 -18.40
N PRO A 176 -13.01 36.42 -17.47
CA PRO A 176 -13.07 36.12 -16.03
C PRO A 176 -14.24 35.23 -15.61
N LYS A 177 -15.43 35.43 -16.19
CA LYS A 177 -16.61 34.58 -15.96
C LYS A 177 -16.41 33.14 -16.47
N GLU A 178 -15.73 33.00 -17.61
CA GLU A 178 -15.44 31.66 -18.17
C GLU A 178 -14.40 30.89 -17.32
N ILE A 179 -13.49 31.63 -16.69
CA ILE A 179 -12.53 31.08 -15.73
C ILE A 179 -13.27 30.62 -14.45
N ASP A 180 -14.24 31.41 -13.98
CA ASP A 180 -15.07 31.05 -12.81
C ASP A 180 -15.91 29.79 -13.12
N ASP A 181 -16.56 29.73 -14.29
CA ASP A 181 -17.32 28.55 -14.73
C ASP A 181 -16.42 27.32 -14.85
N LEU A 182 -15.20 27.48 -15.35
CA LEU A 182 -14.21 26.41 -15.46
C LEU A 182 -13.76 25.93 -14.06
N PHE A 183 -13.48 26.87 -13.17
CA PHE A 183 -13.10 26.58 -11.80
C PHE A 183 -14.21 25.83 -11.05
N GLU A 184 -15.47 26.28 -11.13
CA GLU A 184 -16.62 25.58 -10.56
C GLU A 184 -16.79 24.18 -11.15
N ALA A 185 -16.67 24.01 -12.47
CA ALA A 185 -16.75 22.70 -13.10
C ALA A 185 -15.64 21.76 -12.63
N MET A 186 -14.41 22.29 -12.45
CA MET A 186 -13.29 21.53 -11.92
C MET A 186 -13.51 21.10 -10.45
N GLN A 187 -14.25 21.88 -9.66
CA GLN A 187 -14.59 21.52 -8.27
C GLN A 187 -15.72 20.47 -8.17
N HIS A 188 -16.69 20.53 -9.10
CA HIS A 188 -17.90 19.70 -9.02
C HIS A 188 -17.83 18.42 -9.85
N VAL A 189 -17.07 18.40 -10.93
CA VAL A 189 -16.94 17.21 -11.76
C VAL A 189 -16.04 16.20 -11.09
N SER A 190 -16.63 15.12 -10.58
CA SER A 190 -15.88 13.95 -10.12
C SER A 190 -15.35 13.20 -11.34
N VAL A 191 -14.10 13.42 -11.68
CA VAL A 191 -13.43 12.70 -12.74
C VAL A 191 -12.97 11.36 -12.18
N SER A 192 -13.72 10.31 -12.50
CA SER A 192 -13.25 8.94 -12.27
C SER A 192 -12.32 8.57 -13.41
N GLU A 193 -11.03 8.77 -13.21
CA GLU A 193 -10.05 8.38 -14.20
C GLU A 193 -9.84 6.87 -14.21
N SER A 194 -9.78 6.34 -15.42
CA SER A 194 -9.19 5.04 -15.68
C SER A 194 -7.65 5.17 -15.65
N GLN A 195 -7.12 5.61 -14.51
CA GLN A 195 -5.68 5.66 -14.32
C GLN A 195 -5.12 4.23 -14.25
N THR A 196 -4.16 3.95 -15.11
CA THR A 196 -3.28 2.79 -14.91
C THR A 196 -2.46 3.03 -13.65
N MET A 197 -2.30 2.02 -12.81
CA MET A 197 -1.53 2.16 -11.58
C MET A 197 -0.11 2.72 -11.84
N GLN A 198 0.36 3.53 -10.92
CA GLN A 198 1.75 3.97 -10.89
C GLN A 198 2.62 2.95 -10.14
N LEU A 199 3.75 2.59 -10.74
CA LEU A 199 4.70 1.64 -10.16
C LEU A 199 6.05 2.30 -9.88
N LEU A 200 6.42 2.38 -8.62
CA LEU A 200 7.70 2.88 -8.14
C LEU A 200 8.58 1.68 -7.76
N ARG A 201 9.75 1.57 -8.40
CA ARG A 201 10.67 0.44 -8.21
C ARG A 201 12.00 0.96 -7.70
N TYR A 202 12.50 0.36 -6.62
CA TYR A 202 13.76 0.74 -5.98
C TYR A 202 14.62 -0.47 -5.67
N ALA A 203 15.93 -0.32 -5.82
CA ALA A 203 16.93 -1.27 -5.36
C ALA A 203 17.99 -0.52 -4.55
N ASN A 204 18.23 -0.94 -3.29
CA ASN A 204 19.13 -0.26 -2.36
C ASN A 204 18.90 1.26 -2.33
N ARG A 205 17.63 1.68 -2.25
CA ARG A 205 17.16 3.08 -2.22
C ARG A 205 17.35 3.86 -3.53
N VAL A 206 17.84 3.22 -4.60
CA VAL A 206 18.00 3.85 -5.91
C VAL A 206 16.77 3.53 -6.77
N PRO A 207 16.14 4.54 -7.43
CA PRO A 207 15.00 4.31 -8.30
C PRO A 207 15.42 3.60 -9.59
N LEU A 208 14.57 2.65 -10.03
CA LEU A 208 14.72 1.94 -11.30
C LEU A 208 13.76 2.55 -12.33
N GLN A 209 14.26 3.48 -13.14
CA GLN A 209 13.42 4.30 -14.04
C GLN A 209 13.13 3.60 -15.37
N PHE A 210 14.07 2.84 -15.92
CA PHE A 210 13.99 2.28 -17.27
C PHE A 210 13.68 0.78 -17.27
N LYS A 211 13.44 0.20 -18.46
CA LYS A 211 13.19 -1.24 -18.70
C LYS A 211 12.15 -1.87 -17.75
N MET A 212 11.01 -1.18 -17.61
CA MET A 212 9.95 -1.63 -16.70
C MET A 212 9.49 -3.06 -17.03
N GLY A 213 9.31 -3.41 -18.30
CA GLY A 213 8.81 -4.72 -18.73
C GLY A 213 9.71 -5.90 -18.39
N ASP A 214 11.02 -5.69 -18.27
CA ASP A 214 11.99 -6.75 -17.99
C ASP A 214 12.19 -7.02 -16.50
N CYS A 215 11.69 -6.12 -15.66
CA CYS A 215 11.91 -6.18 -14.23
C CYS A 215 11.02 -7.24 -13.54
N ALA A 216 11.62 -8.06 -12.68
CA ALA A 216 10.92 -9.03 -11.86
C ALA A 216 9.76 -8.43 -11.06
N VAL A 217 9.92 -7.19 -10.56
CA VAL A 217 8.88 -6.46 -9.82
C VAL A 217 7.65 -6.27 -10.70
N THR A 218 7.82 -5.73 -11.90
CA THR A 218 6.71 -5.47 -12.82
C THR A 218 6.02 -6.76 -13.25
N LYS A 219 6.80 -7.79 -13.61
CA LYS A 219 6.25 -9.11 -14.00
C LYS A 219 5.42 -9.72 -12.88
N THR A 220 5.90 -9.64 -11.64
CA THR A 220 5.17 -10.16 -10.47
C THR A 220 3.88 -9.38 -10.20
N ILE A 221 3.89 -8.06 -10.35
CA ILE A 221 2.69 -7.21 -10.20
C ILE A 221 1.66 -7.53 -11.29
N MET A 222 2.08 -7.66 -12.54
CA MET A 222 1.20 -8.01 -13.67
C MET A 222 0.60 -9.41 -13.52
N SER A 223 1.34 -10.36 -12.94
CA SER A 223 0.88 -11.73 -12.67
C SER A 223 0.00 -11.85 -11.42
N THR A 224 -0.06 -10.83 -10.58
CA THR A 224 -0.88 -10.84 -9.36
C THR A 224 -2.34 -10.56 -9.71
N ASN A 225 -3.26 -11.32 -9.10
CA ASN A 225 -4.71 -11.14 -9.29
C ASN A 225 -5.25 -9.97 -8.44
N TRP A 226 -5.24 -8.77 -9.00
CA TRP A 226 -5.71 -7.56 -8.32
C TRP A 226 -7.24 -7.47 -8.20
N ARG A 227 -7.98 -8.26 -8.99
CA ARG A 227 -9.45 -8.32 -8.89
C ARG A 227 -9.91 -8.81 -7.52
N SER A 228 -9.14 -9.68 -6.86
CA SER A 228 -9.42 -10.16 -5.51
C SER A 228 -9.36 -9.05 -4.45
N TYR A 229 -8.69 -7.94 -4.76
CA TYR A 229 -8.57 -6.76 -3.90
C TYR A 229 -9.53 -5.62 -4.28
N GLY A 230 -10.39 -5.84 -5.29
CA GLY A 230 -11.41 -4.87 -5.70
C GLY A 230 -10.99 -3.93 -6.84
N LEU A 231 -9.86 -4.22 -7.52
CA LEU A 231 -9.37 -3.44 -8.65
C LEU A 231 -9.69 -4.13 -9.98
N THR A 232 -9.86 -3.34 -11.03
CA THR A 232 -10.02 -3.87 -12.40
C THR A 232 -8.65 -4.12 -13.02
N GLN A 233 -8.50 -5.24 -13.71
CA GLN A 233 -7.26 -5.61 -14.38
C GLN A 233 -7.54 -6.34 -15.67
N SER A 234 -6.94 -5.90 -16.77
CA SER A 234 -6.90 -6.65 -18.03
C SER A 234 -5.83 -7.73 -17.95
N ARG A 235 -6.01 -8.80 -18.73
CA ARG A 235 -5.07 -9.94 -18.70
C ARG A 235 -3.65 -9.49 -19.09
N GLY A 236 -2.68 -9.73 -18.22
CA GLY A 236 -1.27 -9.42 -18.49
C GLY A 236 -0.92 -7.92 -18.44
N SER A 237 -1.81 -7.07 -17.90
CA SER A 237 -1.55 -5.63 -17.73
C SER A 237 -1.45 -5.26 -16.25
N LEU A 238 -0.99 -4.05 -15.99
CA LEU A 238 -1.09 -3.43 -14.67
C LEU A 238 -2.57 -3.17 -14.34
N PRO A 239 -2.97 -3.21 -13.05
CA PRO A 239 -4.34 -2.89 -12.65
C PRO A 239 -4.68 -1.43 -12.95
N ASN A 240 -5.97 -1.18 -13.22
CA ASN A 240 -6.51 0.15 -13.40
C ASN A 240 -7.07 0.66 -12.06
N GLY A 241 -6.81 1.92 -11.78
CA GLY A 241 -7.28 2.62 -10.59
C GLY A 241 -6.26 3.63 -10.06
N PRO A 242 -6.68 4.53 -9.17
CA PRO A 242 -5.80 5.50 -8.52
C PRO A 242 -4.93 4.77 -7.47
N LEU A 243 -4.00 3.98 -7.97
CA LEU A 243 -3.14 3.12 -7.16
C LEU A 243 -1.68 3.41 -7.46
N THR A 244 -0.90 3.70 -6.43
CA THR A 244 0.56 3.74 -6.50
C THR A 244 1.12 2.60 -5.66
N VAL A 245 1.95 1.75 -6.26
CA VAL A 245 2.67 0.69 -5.56
C VAL A 245 4.15 0.97 -5.64
N MET A 246 4.79 0.98 -4.48
CA MET A 246 6.24 1.08 -4.33
C MET A 246 6.78 -0.29 -3.92
N VAL A 247 7.82 -0.75 -4.61
CA VAL A 247 8.56 -1.95 -4.23
C VAL A 247 10.04 -1.61 -4.10
N HIS A 248 10.60 -1.89 -2.94
CA HIS A 248 12.01 -1.71 -2.63
C HIS A 248 12.66 -3.06 -2.33
N MET A 249 13.81 -3.31 -2.94
CA MET A 249 14.66 -4.44 -2.65
C MET A 249 15.97 -3.97 -2.00
N ALA A 250 16.19 -4.36 -0.77
CA ALA A 250 17.48 -4.19 -0.09
C ALA A 250 18.27 -5.48 -0.18
N SER A 251 19.50 -5.45 -0.69
CA SER A 251 20.38 -6.61 -0.81
C SER A 251 21.84 -6.19 -0.91
N VAL A 252 22.73 -7.04 -0.42
CA VAL A 252 24.18 -6.88 -0.64
C VAL A 252 24.51 -6.99 -2.13
N TRP A 253 23.82 -7.88 -2.83
CA TRP A 253 23.98 -8.11 -4.25
C TRP A 253 22.61 -8.17 -4.94
N VAL A 254 22.21 -7.06 -5.56
CA VAL A 254 20.99 -7.01 -6.37
C VAL A 254 21.26 -7.66 -7.73
N PRO A 255 20.52 -8.71 -8.11
CA PRO A 255 20.69 -9.32 -9.42
C PRO A 255 20.01 -8.47 -10.49
N PHE A 256 20.77 -7.64 -11.17
CA PHE A 256 20.28 -6.85 -12.29
C PHE A 256 20.29 -7.65 -13.60
N THR A 257 19.41 -7.27 -14.55
CA THR A 257 19.35 -7.87 -15.88
C THR A 257 20.50 -7.43 -16.79
N SER A 258 21.10 -6.26 -16.50
CA SER A 258 22.17 -5.64 -17.28
C SER A 258 23.07 -4.80 -16.38
N GLU A 259 24.24 -4.43 -16.91
CA GLU A 259 25.20 -3.54 -16.22
C GLU A 259 24.66 -2.14 -15.93
N SER A 260 23.69 -1.68 -16.71
CA SER A 260 23.00 -0.40 -16.49
C SER A 260 22.12 -0.35 -15.23
N LYS A 261 21.93 -1.51 -14.55
CA LYS A 261 21.20 -1.61 -13.26
C LYS A 261 19.76 -1.08 -13.29
N GLU A 262 19.08 -1.24 -14.43
CA GLU A 262 17.74 -0.65 -14.68
C GLU A 262 16.60 -1.57 -14.24
N ALA A 263 16.83 -2.87 -14.20
CA ALA A 263 15.81 -3.87 -13.90
C ALA A 263 16.37 -5.03 -13.07
N ILE A 264 15.57 -5.52 -12.12
CA ILE A 264 15.90 -6.70 -11.32
C ILE A 264 15.57 -7.96 -12.13
N ALA A 265 16.52 -8.89 -12.20
CA ALA A 265 16.34 -10.16 -12.90
C ALA A 265 15.29 -11.05 -12.21
N SER A 266 14.56 -11.82 -13.01
CA SER A 266 13.52 -12.73 -12.52
C SER A 266 14.14 -14.01 -11.96
N TYR A 267 14.03 -14.18 -10.65
CA TYR A 267 14.40 -15.40 -9.93
C TYR A 267 13.26 -15.83 -9.02
N PRO A 268 12.96 -17.13 -8.94
CA PRO A 268 11.80 -17.64 -8.20
C PRO A 268 11.75 -17.21 -6.73
N GLU A 269 12.88 -17.14 -6.05
CA GLU A 269 13.00 -16.75 -4.67
C GLU A 269 12.63 -15.28 -4.48
N ILE A 270 13.10 -14.40 -5.36
CA ILE A 270 12.84 -12.97 -5.34
C ILE A 270 11.38 -12.69 -5.71
N GLU A 271 10.89 -13.30 -6.79
CA GLU A 271 9.48 -13.15 -7.22
C GLU A 271 8.50 -13.62 -6.13
N LYS A 272 8.83 -14.71 -5.43
CA LYS A 272 8.03 -15.22 -4.30
C LYS A 272 7.90 -14.17 -3.21
N GLU A 273 9.00 -13.57 -2.75
CA GLU A 273 8.96 -12.58 -1.68
C GLU A 273 8.28 -11.28 -2.12
N ILE A 274 8.49 -10.83 -3.37
CA ILE A 274 7.75 -9.70 -3.96
C ILE A 274 6.24 -10.00 -3.96
N ARG A 275 5.83 -11.18 -4.43
CA ARG A 275 4.43 -11.61 -4.47
C ARG A 275 3.81 -11.64 -3.08
N LEU A 276 4.50 -12.18 -2.08
CA LEU A 276 4.02 -12.21 -0.70
C LEU A 276 3.90 -10.81 -0.10
N GLY A 277 4.82 -9.90 -0.41
CA GLY A 277 4.74 -8.49 -0.02
C GLY A 277 3.53 -7.79 -0.63
N ILE A 278 3.33 -7.95 -1.95
CA ILE A 278 2.16 -7.40 -2.67
C ILE A 278 0.85 -7.96 -2.10
N GLN A 279 0.79 -9.26 -1.80
CA GLN A 279 -0.38 -9.87 -1.18
C GLN A 279 -0.66 -9.32 0.22
N ALA A 280 0.37 -8.99 0.99
CA ALA A 280 0.20 -8.40 2.32
C ALA A 280 -0.48 -7.02 2.24
N VAL A 281 0.04 -6.11 1.40
CA VAL A 281 -0.57 -4.78 1.20
C VAL A 281 -1.90 -4.87 0.45
N GLY A 282 -2.04 -5.79 -0.51
CA GLY A 282 -3.27 -6.03 -1.25
C GLY A 282 -4.43 -6.49 -0.36
N ARG A 283 -4.18 -7.34 0.64
CA ARG A 283 -5.20 -7.71 1.63
C ARG A 283 -5.69 -6.51 2.45
N LYS A 284 -4.78 -5.62 2.87
CA LYS A 284 -5.12 -4.38 3.57
C LYS A 284 -5.99 -3.47 2.70
N LEU A 285 -5.59 -3.28 1.43
CA LEU A 285 -6.39 -2.55 0.43
C LEU A 285 -7.78 -3.17 0.21
N GLY A 286 -7.85 -4.49 0.05
CA GLY A 286 -9.12 -5.20 -0.16
C GLY A 286 -10.10 -5.06 1.02
N MET A 287 -9.59 -4.98 2.26
CA MET A 287 -10.42 -4.67 3.43
C MET A 287 -10.97 -3.25 3.36
N PHE A 288 -10.12 -2.27 3.04
CA PHE A 288 -10.51 -0.88 2.85
C PHE A 288 -11.59 -0.72 1.77
N MET A 289 -11.38 -1.32 0.59
CA MET A 289 -12.32 -1.26 -0.53
C MET A 289 -13.69 -1.86 -0.20
N ARG A 290 -13.71 -3.00 0.47
CA ARG A 290 -14.97 -3.64 0.92
C ARG A 290 -15.71 -2.76 1.91
N ARG A 291 -15.01 -2.16 2.88
CA ARG A 291 -15.61 -1.25 3.86
C ARG A 291 -16.17 -0.01 3.19
N ARG A 292 -15.42 0.64 2.29
CA ARG A 292 -15.87 1.81 1.53
C ARG A 292 -17.14 1.49 0.72
N LYS A 293 -17.17 0.32 0.07
CA LYS A 293 -18.37 -0.16 -0.66
C LYS A 293 -19.57 -0.37 0.28
N SER A 294 -19.35 -0.96 1.46
CA SER A 294 -20.42 -1.15 2.46
C SER A 294 -20.98 0.17 2.94
N ILE A 295 -20.10 1.14 3.32
CA ILE A 295 -20.53 2.47 3.76
C ILE A 295 -21.34 3.18 2.68
N ARG A 296 -20.89 3.14 1.42
CA ARG A 296 -21.61 3.73 0.31
C ARG A 296 -22.99 3.09 0.12
N GLN A 297 -23.08 1.78 0.14
CA GLN A 297 -24.36 1.06 0.02
C GLN A 297 -25.31 1.36 1.19
N GLU A 298 -24.77 1.49 2.41
CA GLU A 298 -25.56 1.90 3.58
C GLU A 298 -26.05 3.33 3.45
N GLY A 299 -25.23 4.26 2.95
CA GLY A 299 -25.62 5.65 2.65
C GLY A 299 -26.73 5.72 1.58
N GLU A 300 -26.61 4.95 0.49
CA GLU A 300 -27.63 4.87 -0.56
C GLU A 300 -28.95 4.32 0.01
N ARG A 301 -28.92 3.26 0.81
CA ARG A 301 -30.10 2.71 1.49
C ARG A 301 -30.73 3.72 2.44
N ARG A 302 -29.92 4.45 3.20
CA ARG A 302 -30.41 5.50 4.10
C ARG A 302 -31.11 6.62 3.32
N SER A 303 -30.56 7.07 2.20
CA SER A 303 -31.17 8.12 1.38
C SER A 303 -32.53 7.69 0.77
N VAL A 304 -32.63 6.44 0.32
CA VAL A 304 -33.89 5.86 -0.15
C VAL A 304 -34.89 5.75 0.98
N PHE A 305 -34.46 5.31 2.17
CA PHE A 305 -35.33 5.20 3.34
C PHE A 305 -35.86 6.57 3.82
N LEU A 306 -34.98 7.60 3.87
CA LEU A 306 -35.42 8.97 4.22
C LEU A 306 -36.43 9.54 3.23
N ARG A 307 -36.27 9.25 1.92
CA ARG A 307 -37.29 9.62 0.92
C ARG A 307 -38.63 8.93 1.18
N TYR A 308 -38.58 7.64 1.53
CA TYR A 308 -39.80 6.88 1.87
C TYR A 308 -40.50 7.42 3.13
N LEU A 309 -39.76 7.88 4.15
CA LEU A 309 -40.33 8.55 5.33
C LEU A 309 -41.07 9.83 4.96
N GLY A 310 -40.57 10.60 3.98
CA GLY A 310 -41.26 11.78 3.45
C GLY A 310 -42.61 11.46 2.83
N GLU A 311 -42.70 10.37 2.05
CA GLU A 311 -43.94 9.89 1.46
C GLU A 311 -44.94 9.41 2.53
N VAL A 312 -44.46 8.66 3.53
CA VAL A 312 -45.29 8.20 4.67
C VAL A 312 -45.83 9.39 5.47
N ALA A 313 -45.02 10.40 5.75
CA ALA A 313 -45.47 11.61 6.45
C ALA A 313 -46.51 12.40 5.65
N SER A 314 -46.39 12.43 4.32
CA SER A 314 -47.42 13.01 3.42
C SER A 314 -48.74 12.24 3.46
N ALA A 315 -48.67 10.91 3.37
CA ALA A 315 -49.85 10.06 3.44
C ALA A 315 -50.58 10.18 4.80
N ILE A 316 -49.84 10.24 5.92
CA ILE A 316 -50.45 10.43 7.24
C ILE A 316 -51.13 11.83 7.34
N HIS A 317 -50.51 12.86 6.75
CA HIS A 317 -51.12 14.18 6.68
C HIS A 317 -52.44 14.16 5.92
N GLU A 318 -52.49 13.47 4.78
CA GLU A 318 -53.72 13.34 3.97
C GLU A 318 -54.83 12.56 4.69
N ILE A 319 -54.49 11.56 5.49
CA ILE A 319 -55.45 10.72 6.22
C ILE A 319 -55.97 11.41 7.48
N ASN A 320 -55.09 12.00 8.30
CA ASN A 320 -55.44 12.47 9.65
C ASN A 320 -55.32 13.98 9.82
N GLY A 321 -54.91 14.75 8.81
CA GLY A 321 -54.67 16.19 8.93
C GLY A 321 -53.51 16.56 9.86
N ALA A 322 -52.71 15.58 10.31
CA ALA A 322 -51.55 15.82 11.18
C ALA A 322 -50.50 16.67 10.47
N ASN A 323 -49.75 17.47 11.21
CA ASN A 323 -48.69 18.30 10.62
C ASN A 323 -47.60 17.39 10.02
N ARG A 324 -47.41 17.46 8.71
CA ARG A 324 -46.46 16.67 7.95
C ARG A 324 -45.04 16.77 8.52
N GLN A 325 -44.61 17.97 8.93
CA GLN A 325 -43.26 18.21 9.42
C GLN A 325 -43.01 17.54 10.79
N THR A 326 -43.97 17.63 11.71
CA THR A 326 -43.88 16.97 13.03
C THR A 326 -43.85 15.45 12.89
N VAL A 327 -44.66 14.88 12.02
CA VAL A 327 -44.67 13.43 11.75
C VAL A 327 -43.35 13.00 11.13
N TYR A 328 -42.81 13.77 10.17
CA TYR A 328 -41.51 13.49 9.55
C TYR A 328 -40.38 13.52 10.57
N ASP A 329 -40.30 14.55 11.42
CA ASP A 329 -39.27 14.73 12.44
C ASP A 329 -39.29 13.60 13.50
N ASP A 330 -40.49 13.15 13.88
CA ASP A 330 -40.62 12.03 14.83
C ASP A 330 -40.22 10.70 14.20
N LEU A 331 -40.60 10.45 12.94
CA LEU A 331 -40.14 9.29 12.19
C LEU A 331 -38.66 9.31 11.96
N LEU A 332 -38.06 10.50 11.70
CA LEU A 332 -36.63 10.68 11.54
C LEU A 332 -35.88 10.32 12.83
N LYS A 333 -36.32 10.79 14.00
CA LYS A 333 -35.74 10.44 15.31
C LYS A 333 -35.75 8.94 15.58
N VAL A 334 -36.87 8.25 15.23
CA VAL A 334 -36.96 6.79 15.37
C VAL A 334 -36.00 6.08 14.41
N ALA A 335 -35.89 6.57 13.17
CA ALA A 335 -34.97 6.05 12.16
C ALA A 335 -33.50 6.21 12.56
N GLU A 336 -33.11 7.38 13.08
CA GLU A 336 -31.76 7.64 13.56
C GLU A 336 -31.39 6.76 14.76
N ARG A 337 -32.34 6.55 15.71
CA ARG A 337 -32.08 5.67 16.84
C ARG A 337 -31.84 4.23 16.39
N LYS A 338 -32.67 3.69 15.49
CA LYS A 338 -32.52 2.35 14.96
C LYS A 338 -31.28 2.18 14.09
N THR A 339 -30.89 3.18 13.29
CA THR A 339 -29.63 3.13 12.52
C THR A 339 -28.41 3.26 13.39
N LYS A 340 -28.42 4.07 14.46
CA LYS A 340 -27.31 4.12 15.44
C LYS A 340 -27.10 2.79 16.17
N GLU A 341 -28.18 2.06 16.46
CA GLU A 341 -28.08 0.70 17.02
C GLU A 341 -27.53 -0.32 16.01
N ALA A 342 -27.83 -0.16 14.73
CA ALA A 342 -27.32 -1.01 13.65
C ALA A 342 -25.86 -0.66 13.25
N ASP A 343 -25.46 0.61 13.38
CA ASP A 343 -24.08 1.08 13.13
C ASP A 343 -23.09 0.61 14.22
N THR A 344 -23.58 0.22 15.41
CA THR A 344 -22.75 -0.43 16.43
C THR A 344 -22.49 -1.89 16.06
N LYS A 345 -21.56 -2.15 15.15
CA LYS A 345 -21.12 -3.51 14.84
C LYS A 345 -20.49 -4.15 16.09
N LEU A 346 -21.10 -5.23 16.51
CA LEU A 346 -20.59 -6.09 17.57
C LEU A 346 -19.57 -7.07 16.96
N ASP A 347 -18.43 -7.26 17.62
CA ASP A 347 -17.50 -8.35 17.33
C ASP A 347 -18.22 -9.71 17.52
N LYS A 348 -17.66 -10.78 16.94
CA LYS A 348 -18.15 -12.18 17.10
C LYS A 348 -18.41 -12.59 18.56
N HIS A 349 -17.93 -11.81 19.52
CA HIS A 349 -18.10 -11.98 20.97
C HIS A 349 -19.00 -10.93 21.64
N GLY A 350 -19.78 -10.13 20.87
CA GLY A 350 -20.73 -9.16 21.40
C GLY A 350 -20.12 -7.89 21.99
N LYS A 351 -18.84 -7.58 21.73
CA LYS A 351 -18.18 -6.35 22.16
C LYS A 351 -18.26 -5.27 21.07
N LYS A 352 -18.57 -4.02 21.46
CA LYS A 352 -18.49 -2.87 20.56
C LYS A 352 -17.07 -2.73 20.03
N ILE A 353 -16.90 -2.78 18.73
CA ILE A 353 -15.61 -2.52 18.08
C ILE A 353 -15.30 -1.04 18.26
N LYS A 354 -14.33 -0.74 19.14
CA LYS A 354 -13.75 0.59 19.28
C LYS A 354 -12.74 0.79 18.16
N ASP A 355 -12.93 1.89 17.47
CA ASP A 355 -12.03 2.60 16.56
C ASP A 355 -11.12 1.86 15.55
N ASN A 356 -11.14 2.42 14.40
CA ASN A 356 -10.62 2.14 13.07
C ASN A 356 -9.21 1.55 12.94
N ASP A 357 -8.30 1.80 13.88
CA ASP A 357 -6.87 1.48 13.72
C ASP A 357 -6.53 -0.01 13.92
N GLN A 358 -7.37 -0.75 14.67
CA GLN A 358 -7.10 -2.18 14.92
C GLN A 358 -7.59 -3.12 13.81
N LEU A 359 -8.44 -2.63 12.89
CA LEU A 359 -9.09 -3.48 11.88
C LEU A 359 -8.16 -3.83 10.71
N TYR A 360 -7.22 -2.95 10.39
CA TYR A 360 -6.33 -3.09 9.23
C TYR A 360 -4.94 -3.62 9.59
N GLY A 361 -4.64 -3.79 10.89
CA GLY A 361 -3.32 -4.15 11.40
C GLY A 361 -2.36 -2.95 11.44
N ASP A 362 -1.11 -3.22 11.86
CA ASP A 362 -0.09 -2.19 11.97
C ASP A 362 0.29 -1.61 10.59
N ASN A 363 0.81 -0.37 10.59
CA ASN A 363 1.32 0.34 9.40
C ASN A 363 0.27 0.57 8.30
N VAL A 364 -0.87 1.16 8.70
CA VAL A 364 -1.92 1.68 7.81
C VAL A 364 -2.27 3.11 8.24
N LEU A 365 -2.35 4.01 7.28
CA LEU A 365 -2.80 5.38 7.45
C LEU A 365 -4.01 5.61 6.54
N ILE A 366 -5.11 6.11 7.11
CA ILE A 366 -6.31 6.50 6.38
C ILE A 366 -6.50 8.00 6.57
N VAL A 367 -6.65 8.72 5.48
CA VAL A 367 -6.92 10.15 5.46
C VAL A 367 -8.37 10.35 5.06
N ASP A 368 -9.19 10.88 5.97
CA ASP A 368 -10.58 11.19 5.67
C ASP A 368 -10.64 12.46 4.81
N THR A 369 -10.98 12.29 3.54
CA THR A 369 -11.17 13.38 2.58
C THR A 369 -12.62 13.89 2.53
N GLU A 370 -13.54 13.22 3.21
CA GLU A 370 -14.95 13.60 3.28
C GLU A 370 -15.28 14.16 4.67
N SER A 371 -15.09 15.48 4.87
CA SER A 371 -15.85 16.21 5.88
C SER A 371 -17.20 16.56 5.28
N PRO A 372 -18.35 16.19 5.90
CA PRO A 372 -19.64 16.69 5.45
C PRO A 372 -19.71 18.20 5.64
N VAL A 373 -20.01 18.92 4.57
CA VAL A 373 -20.34 20.33 4.61
C VAL A 373 -21.62 20.50 5.43
N GLY A 374 -21.51 21.09 6.62
CA GLY A 374 -22.63 21.56 7.40
C GLY A 374 -22.45 21.46 8.91
N ASP A 375 -21.65 22.31 9.51
CA ASP A 375 -22.12 23.17 10.60
C ASP A 375 -21.14 24.32 10.84
N LYS A 376 -21.63 25.55 10.61
CA LYS A 376 -20.90 26.76 10.95
C LYS A 376 -21.15 27.05 12.42
N SER A 377 -20.20 26.79 13.30
CA SER A 377 -19.96 27.62 14.47
C SER A 377 -18.71 27.17 15.23
N ASN A 378 -17.80 28.11 15.42
CA ASN A 378 -16.58 28.10 16.21
C ASN A 378 -15.29 27.58 15.56
N GLU A 379 -14.79 28.43 14.68
CA GLU A 379 -13.36 28.52 14.40
C GLU A 379 -12.60 29.00 15.64
N LYS A 380 -11.69 28.13 16.12
CA LYS A 380 -10.37 28.58 16.59
C LYS A 380 -9.35 27.75 15.85
N SER A 381 -8.65 28.43 14.98
CA SER A 381 -7.54 28.01 14.17
C SER A 381 -6.49 27.25 14.97
N SER A 382 -6.31 25.98 14.66
CA SER A 382 -5.04 25.31 14.80
C SER A 382 -4.97 24.28 13.67
N GLY A 383 -4.19 24.59 12.64
CA GLY A 383 -3.87 23.65 11.59
C GLY A 383 -3.20 22.41 12.20
N PRO A 384 -3.30 21.23 11.53
CA PRO A 384 -2.71 20.01 12.05
C PRO A 384 -1.19 20.19 12.13
N VAL A 385 -0.68 20.22 13.35
CA VAL A 385 0.75 20.17 13.62
C VAL A 385 1.22 18.79 13.21
N GLN A 386 1.83 18.70 12.06
CA GLN A 386 2.35 17.50 11.41
C GLN A 386 3.43 16.74 12.21
N GLY A 387 3.74 17.19 13.43
CA GLY A 387 4.77 16.60 14.31
C GLY A 387 4.28 15.55 15.30
N ASP A 388 3.01 15.58 15.72
CA ASP A 388 2.60 14.87 16.95
C ASP A 388 2.13 13.41 16.75
N LEU A 389 1.75 13.01 15.54
CA LEU A 389 1.19 11.66 15.31
C LEU A 389 2.24 10.54 15.45
N PHE A 390 3.53 10.88 15.33
CA PHE A 390 4.64 9.93 15.39
C PHE A 390 5.50 10.03 16.66
N GLU A 391 5.46 11.14 17.39
CA GLU A 391 6.23 11.30 18.65
C GLU A 391 5.60 10.59 19.85
N GLU A 392 4.29 10.44 19.91
CA GLU A 392 3.62 9.79 21.05
C GLU A 392 3.94 8.29 21.20
N LYS A 393 4.24 7.57 20.08
CA LYS A 393 4.60 6.15 20.16
C LYS A 393 6.04 5.91 20.65
N ALA A 394 6.93 6.87 20.47
CA ALA A 394 8.32 6.75 20.94
C ALA A 394 8.44 6.96 22.46
N LYS A 395 7.61 7.82 23.05
CA LYS A 395 7.61 8.10 24.50
C LYS A 395 6.99 6.96 25.34
N LYS A 396 6.07 6.18 24.77
CA LYS A 396 5.44 5.04 25.49
C LYS A 396 6.32 3.79 25.58
N LYS A 397 7.36 3.65 24.74
CA LYS A 397 8.30 2.51 24.82
C LYS A 397 9.42 2.70 25.85
N THR A 398 9.75 3.93 26.22
CA THR A 398 10.84 4.18 27.17
C THR A 398 10.42 4.13 28.63
N THR A 399 9.14 4.27 28.95
CA THR A 399 8.65 4.26 30.34
C THR A 399 8.36 2.86 30.91
N LYS A 400 8.27 1.82 30.08
CA LYS A 400 8.03 0.43 30.55
C LYS A 400 9.28 -0.37 30.90
N LYS A 401 10.48 0.17 30.72
CA LYS A 401 11.75 -0.55 31.00
C LYS A 401 12.40 -0.23 32.32
N LYS A 402 11.81 0.59 33.18
CA LYS A 402 12.45 1.06 34.45
C LYS A 402 11.86 0.53 35.78
N VAL A 403 10.93 -0.41 35.74
CA VAL A 403 10.25 -0.89 36.98
C VAL A 403 10.50 -2.39 37.28
N ALA A 404 11.52 -3.01 36.78
CA ALA A 404 11.82 -4.39 37.14
C ALA A 404 13.30 -4.57 37.57
N ARG A 405 13.69 -3.95 38.70
CA ARG A 405 14.85 -4.43 39.47
C ARG A 405 14.80 -3.85 40.87
N LYS A 406 14.35 -4.67 41.83
CA LYS A 406 14.87 -4.78 43.22
C LYS A 406 13.98 -5.78 44.00
N LYS A 407 14.49 -6.98 44.21
CA LYS A 407 14.20 -7.77 45.39
C LYS A 407 15.53 -8.19 46.03
N PRO A 408 15.69 -8.06 47.37
CA PRO A 408 16.93 -8.27 48.09
C PRO A 408 17.18 -9.74 48.37
N ILE A 409 18.44 -10.11 48.32
CA ILE A 409 18.99 -11.41 48.71
C ILE A 409 18.94 -11.49 50.23
N ARG A 410 18.26 -12.53 50.76
CA ARG A 410 18.28 -12.91 52.17
C ARG A 410 19.48 -13.82 52.42
N SER A 411 20.42 -13.36 53.23
CA SER A 411 21.48 -14.15 53.84
C SER A 411 20.93 -15.30 54.69
N ARG A 412 21.42 -16.49 54.49
CA ARG A 412 21.34 -17.57 55.49
C ARG A 412 22.72 -17.83 56.06
N LYS A 413 22.88 -17.53 57.36
CA LYS A 413 23.93 -18.09 58.24
C LYS A 413 23.50 -19.46 58.67
N LYS A 414 24.44 -20.28 58.72
CA LYS A 414 24.81 -21.57 59.32
C LYS A 414 24.87 -22.70 58.34
#